data_29048504204a369e648881c51736354c
#
_entry.id   29048504204a369e648881c51736354c
#
_cell.length_a   1.000
_cell.length_b   1.000
_cell.length_c   1.000
_cell.angle_alpha   90.00
_cell.angle_beta   90.00
_cell.angle_gamma   90.00
#
_symmetry.space_group_name_H-M   'P 1'
#
loop_
_entity.id
_entity.type
_entity.pdbx_description
1 polymer ?
#
loop_
_entity_poly.entity_id
_entity_poly.type
_entity_poly.pdbx_seq_one_letter_code
_entity_poly.pdbx_strand_id
1 'polypeptide(L)'
;MSQKRKIIFVIVSLYGGGAEKSLINLLHEFDYEKYEVDLLLFKKEGLFLNQVPEQVNLLEIPHDLDLMYRNSYKGAIRRISDLQYVLTRFLGTGLVKVLPHKSVRARRQVRWKKFYRNAIRPFDREYDIAVAYLECEPTYYVLDKIRAGRKYVWVHNDYDSTGLDSKYDLPYFRKADAVVTISDKCANILRERFPEAAEKVWCIPNITTSKYIRELAADEPDEPFREDRFKILSIGRLSEQKGFDMAIKAANLLKKRGYRFEWIIIGEGELKNELTEQINRYGLNDDVRLVGQKSNPYPYMRCCDFLAQTSRYEGKSVVLDEAKILSKPILATQYPTVHDQLDDKIGLIVGMNPEAIADGMERLFLHPELLEGMQRELEQHDFGNTHEISCYYELFESDVSGENE
;
A
#
# COMPACT_ATOMS: atom_id res chain seq x y z
N MET A 1 31.26 -17.78 11.06
CA MET A 1 29.98 -17.16 10.69
C MET A 1 30.20 -16.34 9.43
N SER A 2 29.48 -16.57 8.34
CA SER A 2 29.59 -15.72 7.15
C SER A 2 29.15 -14.31 7.52
N GLN A 3 29.80 -13.31 6.96
CA GLN A 3 29.42 -11.90 7.16
C GLN A 3 28.02 -11.69 6.58
N LYS A 4 27.08 -11.11 7.37
CA LYS A 4 25.75 -10.78 6.89
C LYS A 4 25.84 -9.76 5.76
N ARG A 5 25.02 -9.92 4.72
CA ARG A 5 24.95 -8.95 3.62
C ARG A 5 24.17 -7.72 4.09
N LYS A 6 24.68 -6.54 3.77
CA LYS A 6 24.05 -5.26 4.14
C LYS A 6 23.07 -4.82 3.07
N ILE A 7 21.82 -4.69 3.46
CA ILE A 7 20.76 -4.22 2.57
C ILE A 7 20.09 -2.96 3.11
N ILE A 8 19.83 -2.00 2.25
CA ILE A 8 19.04 -0.81 2.59
C ILE A 8 17.76 -0.76 1.77
N PHE A 9 16.62 -0.61 2.45
CA PHE A 9 15.35 -0.25 1.84
C PHE A 9 15.12 1.25 1.96
N VAL A 10 14.66 1.87 0.88
CA VAL A 10 14.37 3.31 0.81
C VAL A 10 12.94 3.53 0.35
N ILE A 11 12.16 4.26 1.16
CA ILE A 11 10.79 4.64 0.85
C ILE A 11 10.52 6.06 1.36
N VAL A 12 9.47 6.72 0.89
CA VAL A 12 9.19 8.11 1.29
C VAL A 12 8.73 8.21 2.75
N SER A 13 7.79 7.39 3.15
CA SER A 13 7.19 7.34 4.50
C SER A 13 6.46 6.01 4.67
N LEU A 14 5.87 5.76 5.84
CA LEU A 14 5.04 4.59 6.10
C LEU A 14 3.57 4.99 6.36
N TYR A 15 3.03 5.88 5.51
CA TYR A 15 1.79 6.60 5.80
C TYR A 15 0.50 5.77 5.65
N GLY A 16 0.50 4.64 4.96
CA GLY A 16 -0.68 3.76 4.91
C GLY A 16 -1.12 3.35 3.51
N GLY A 17 -0.23 3.36 2.54
CA GLY A 17 -0.47 2.82 1.21
C GLY A 17 -0.17 1.31 1.14
N GLY A 18 -0.54 0.70 0.00
CA GLY A 18 -0.29 -0.72 -0.24
C GLY A 18 1.19 -1.10 -0.32
N ALA A 19 2.03 -0.22 -0.87
CA ALA A 19 3.48 -0.44 -0.96
C ALA A 19 4.13 -0.40 0.42
N GLU A 20 3.74 0.57 1.28
CA GLU A 20 4.22 0.69 2.65
C GLU A 20 3.85 -0.54 3.48
N LYS A 21 2.62 -1.01 3.33
CA LYS A 21 2.14 -2.22 4.01
C LYS A 21 2.87 -3.47 3.53
N SER A 22 3.09 -3.58 2.22
CA SER A 22 3.88 -4.67 1.63
C SER A 22 5.32 -4.69 2.15
N LEU A 23 5.96 -3.52 2.33
CA LEU A 23 7.28 -3.45 2.92
C LEU A 23 7.29 -3.96 4.37
N ILE A 24 6.32 -3.56 5.19
CA ILE A 24 6.22 -4.05 6.57
C ILE A 24 6.04 -5.57 6.59
N ASN A 25 5.14 -6.12 5.79
CA ASN A 25 4.95 -7.55 5.68
C ASN A 25 6.24 -8.28 5.25
N LEU A 26 6.94 -7.76 4.25
CA LEU A 26 8.23 -8.30 3.81
C LEU A 26 9.24 -8.30 4.96
N LEU A 27 9.35 -7.18 5.68
CA LEU A 27 10.30 -7.05 6.78
C LEU A 27 9.99 -7.99 7.95
N HIS A 28 8.73 -8.35 8.22
CA HIS A 28 8.36 -9.33 9.24
C HIS A 28 8.77 -10.77 8.88
N GLU A 29 8.93 -11.07 7.59
CA GLU A 29 9.33 -12.40 7.11
C GLU A 29 10.80 -12.47 6.70
N PHE A 30 11.57 -11.37 6.85
CA PHE A 30 12.94 -11.27 6.33
C PHE A 30 13.94 -12.13 7.13
N ASP A 31 14.92 -12.73 6.44
CA ASP A 31 15.96 -13.55 7.06
C ASP A 31 17.10 -12.69 7.65
N TYR A 32 16.92 -12.30 8.90
CA TYR A 32 17.91 -11.49 9.63
C TYR A 32 19.18 -12.26 10.04
N GLU A 33 19.23 -13.57 9.83
CA GLU A 33 20.48 -14.33 10.01
C GLU A 33 21.43 -14.12 8.82
N LYS A 34 20.87 -13.92 7.62
CA LYS A 34 21.63 -13.66 6.39
C LYS A 34 21.87 -12.18 6.12
N TYR A 35 20.95 -11.31 6.54
CA TYR A 35 20.94 -9.89 6.17
C TYR A 35 20.96 -8.96 7.38
N GLU A 36 21.73 -7.88 7.28
CA GLU A 36 21.66 -6.69 8.11
C GLU A 36 20.83 -5.64 7.36
N VAL A 37 19.69 -5.26 7.91
CA VAL A 37 18.67 -4.45 7.19
C VAL A 37 18.59 -3.06 7.76
N ASP A 38 18.92 -2.07 6.93
CA ASP A 38 18.69 -0.65 7.17
C ASP A 38 17.41 -0.20 6.45
N LEU A 39 16.60 0.65 7.10
CA LEU A 39 15.44 1.31 6.51
C LEU A 39 15.63 2.82 6.55
N LEU A 40 15.62 3.46 5.38
CA LEU A 40 15.67 4.91 5.24
C LEU A 40 14.33 5.45 4.77
N LEU A 41 13.72 6.28 5.60
CA LEU A 41 12.53 7.06 5.26
C LEU A 41 12.93 8.49 4.92
N PHE A 42 12.28 9.13 3.93
CA PHE A 42 12.45 10.56 3.70
C PHE A 42 11.70 11.40 4.75
N LYS A 43 10.68 10.78 5.36
CA LYS A 43 9.92 11.32 6.48
C LYS A 43 9.62 10.22 7.48
N LYS A 44 10.05 10.38 8.72
CA LYS A 44 9.68 9.47 9.82
C LYS A 44 8.25 9.73 10.29
N GLU A 45 7.29 9.39 9.44
CA GLU A 45 5.86 9.54 9.71
C GLU A 45 5.06 8.42 9.05
N GLY A 46 3.91 8.11 9.60
CA GLY A 46 2.96 7.18 9.03
C GLY A 46 2.41 6.15 10.01
N LEU A 47 1.30 5.53 9.62
CA LEU A 47 0.55 4.59 10.45
C LEU A 47 1.31 3.32 10.77
N PHE A 48 2.21 2.89 9.87
CA PHE A 48 2.97 1.66 10.02
C PHE A 48 4.34 1.84 10.66
N LEU A 49 4.69 3.06 11.12
CA LEU A 49 6.00 3.33 11.69
C LEU A 49 6.29 2.46 12.93
N ASN A 50 5.29 2.24 13.77
CA ASN A 50 5.39 1.41 14.97
C ASN A 50 5.33 -0.10 14.68
N GLN A 51 5.14 -0.49 13.42
CA GLN A 51 5.10 -1.87 12.98
C GLN A 51 6.41 -2.32 12.31
N VAL A 52 7.41 -1.43 12.26
CA VAL A 52 8.76 -1.81 11.79
C VAL A 52 9.37 -2.80 12.78
N PRO A 53 9.83 -3.99 12.34
CA PRO A 53 10.45 -4.98 13.22
C PRO A 53 11.67 -4.42 13.94
N GLU A 54 11.89 -4.85 15.18
CA GLU A 54 13.05 -4.42 16.00
C GLU A 54 14.42 -4.78 15.38
N GLN A 55 14.44 -5.81 14.54
CA GLN A 55 15.64 -6.25 13.83
C GLN A 55 16.07 -5.28 12.72
N VAL A 56 15.16 -4.40 12.29
CA VAL A 56 15.44 -3.40 11.25
C VAL A 56 16.02 -2.15 11.87
N ASN A 57 17.18 -1.74 11.39
CA ASN A 57 17.78 -0.48 11.81
C ASN A 57 17.13 0.70 11.08
N LEU A 58 16.18 1.37 11.73
CA LEU A 58 15.53 2.57 11.21
C LEU A 58 16.48 3.76 11.29
N LEU A 59 17.04 4.14 10.14
CA LEU A 59 18.08 5.17 10.06
C LEU A 59 17.57 6.56 10.42
N GLU A 60 18.47 7.39 10.94
CA GLU A 60 18.24 8.84 11.01
C GLU A 60 18.24 9.43 9.60
N ILE A 61 17.30 10.33 9.34
CA ILE A 61 17.19 11.00 8.03
C ILE A 61 18.40 11.93 7.87
N PRO A 62 19.19 11.81 6.79
CA PRO A 62 20.25 12.77 6.50
C PRO A 62 19.71 14.21 6.54
N HIS A 63 20.46 15.11 7.17
CA HIS A 63 20.00 16.46 7.47
C HIS A 63 19.54 17.23 6.21
N ASP A 64 20.27 17.11 5.12
CA ASP A 64 19.93 17.70 3.83
C ASP A 64 18.66 17.12 3.22
N LEU A 65 18.50 15.78 3.31
CA LEU A 65 17.29 15.08 2.87
C LEU A 65 16.08 15.51 3.72
N ASP A 66 16.25 15.57 5.06
CA ASP A 66 15.19 16.02 5.97
C ASP A 66 14.73 17.44 5.62
N LEU A 67 15.65 18.39 5.42
CA LEU A 67 15.31 19.78 5.02
C LEU A 67 14.53 19.85 3.69
N MET A 68 14.74 18.89 2.78
CA MET A 68 14.04 18.85 1.51
C MET A 68 12.61 18.30 1.60
N TYR A 69 12.32 17.44 2.60
CA TYR A 69 11.05 16.71 2.66
C TYR A 69 10.18 17.04 3.88
N ARG A 70 10.72 17.65 4.94
CA ARG A 70 9.98 17.96 6.17
C ARG A 70 8.82 18.94 5.98
N ASN A 71 7.81 18.83 6.84
CA ASN A 71 6.61 19.68 6.73
C ASN A 71 6.80 21.08 7.32
N SER A 72 7.72 21.26 8.30
CA SER A 72 7.98 22.54 8.98
C SER A 72 9.47 22.75 9.21
N TYR A 73 9.92 24.00 9.10
CA TYR A 73 11.32 24.37 9.37
C TYR A 73 11.57 24.88 10.80
N LYS A 74 10.53 24.91 11.65
CA LYS A 74 10.67 25.38 13.04
C LYS A 74 11.73 24.54 13.76
N GLY A 75 12.82 25.20 14.21
CA GLY A 75 13.94 24.55 14.90
C GLY A 75 14.83 23.64 14.06
N ALA A 76 14.66 23.61 12.74
CA ALA A 76 15.40 22.72 11.84
C ALA A 76 16.64 23.36 11.23
N ILE A 77 16.61 24.66 11.02
CA ILE A 77 17.74 25.43 10.47
C ILE A 77 18.76 25.58 11.60
N ARG A 78 19.91 24.91 11.45
CA ARG A 78 21.00 24.92 12.45
C ARG A 78 22.17 25.77 12.01
N ARG A 79 22.36 25.97 10.70
CA ARG A 79 23.50 26.68 10.07
C ARG A 79 23.00 27.57 8.94
N ILE A 80 23.75 28.61 8.63
CA ILE A 80 23.47 29.50 7.46
C ILE A 80 23.44 28.65 6.16
N SER A 81 24.31 27.66 6.04
CA SER A 81 24.31 26.74 4.90
C SER A 81 22.98 25.96 4.71
N ASP A 82 22.17 25.81 5.75
CA ASP A 82 20.87 25.11 5.65
C ASP A 82 19.86 25.92 4.81
N LEU A 83 20.05 27.23 4.73
CA LEU A 83 19.19 28.12 3.92
C LEU A 83 19.23 27.74 2.42
N GLN A 84 20.34 27.19 1.93
CA GLN A 84 20.41 26.70 0.55
C GLN A 84 19.39 25.58 0.28
N TYR A 85 19.19 24.65 1.22
CA TYR A 85 18.21 23.56 1.07
C TYR A 85 16.78 24.08 1.11
N VAL A 86 16.51 25.02 2.02
CA VAL A 86 15.20 25.68 2.12
C VAL A 86 14.88 26.44 0.83
N LEU A 87 15.85 27.20 0.31
CA LEU A 87 15.71 27.93 -0.95
C LEU A 87 15.52 26.97 -2.13
N THR A 88 16.33 25.91 -2.22
CA THR A 88 16.23 24.92 -3.27
C THR A 88 14.85 24.23 -3.27
N ARG A 89 14.32 23.90 -2.09
CA ARG A 89 12.98 23.35 -1.97
C ARG A 89 11.91 24.34 -2.38
N PHE A 90 12.02 25.60 -1.94
CA PHE A 90 11.08 26.67 -2.30
C PHE A 90 11.05 26.88 -3.82
N LEU A 91 12.23 27.04 -4.43
CA LEU A 91 12.38 27.17 -5.88
C LEU A 91 11.88 25.91 -6.60
N GLY A 92 12.25 24.71 -6.12
CA GLY A 92 11.82 23.44 -6.69
C GLY A 92 10.31 23.21 -6.57
N THR A 93 9.64 23.75 -5.55
CA THR A 93 8.19 23.63 -5.41
C THR A 93 7.44 24.70 -6.21
N GLY A 94 7.97 25.91 -6.26
CA GLY A 94 7.38 27.05 -6.97
C GLY A 94 7.60 26.95 -8.49
N LEU A 95 8.87 26.91 -8.93
CA LEU A 95 9.22 26.95 -10.35
C LEU A 95 8.79 25.71 -11.11
N VAL A 96 8.76 24.54 -10.46
CA VAL A 96 8.30 23.31 -11.14
C VAL A 96 6.87 23.39 -11.65
N LYS A 97 6.05 24.29 -11.10
CA LYS A 97 4.66 24.51 -11.56
C LYS A 97 4.59 25.13 -12.95
N VAL A 98 5.60 25.93 -13.32
CA VAL A 98 5.70 26.62 -14.62
C VAL A 98 6.65 25.94 -15.61
N LEU A 99 7.46 24.97 -15.14
CA LEU A 99 8.31 24.18 -16.02
C LEU A 99 7.49 23.12 -16.78
N PRO A 100 7.88 22.76 -18.02
CA PRO A 100 7.22 21.71 -18.77
C PRO A 100 7.20 20.38 -18.00
N HIS A 101 6.02 19.77 -17.89
CA HIS A 101 5.82 18.46 -17.25
C HIS A 101 4.60 17.77 -17.84
N LYS A 102 4.62 16.43 -17.89
CA LYS A 102 3.56 15.60 -18.48
C LYS A 102 2.29 15.60 -17.63
N SER A 103 2.45 15.62 -16.30
CA SER A 103 1.34 15.54 -15.34
C SER A 103 1.72 16.19 -14.02
N VAL A 104 0.74 16.31 -13.09
CA VAL A 104 0.98 16.76 -11.71
C VAL A 104 1.99 15.86 -10.98
N ARG A 105 1.94 14.55 -11.20
CA ARG A 105 2.91 13.60 -10.61
C ARG A 105 4.29 13.74 -11.24
N ALA A 106 4.40 13.98 -12.54
CA ALA A 106 5.67 14.21 -13.23
C ALA A 106 6.42 15.47 -12.75
N ARG A 107 5.74 16.40 -12.05
CA ARG A 107 6.42 17.53 -11.36
C ARG A 107 7.49 17.06 -10.38
N ARG A 108 7.29 15.91 -9.72
CA ARG A 108 8.26 15.32 -8.78
C ARG A 108 9.56 14.94 -9.50
N GLN A 109 9.45 14.38 -10.70
CA GLN A 109 10.59 14.03 -11.57
C GLN A 109 11.39 15.28 -11.97
N VAL A 110 10.70 16.31 -12.46
CA VAL A 110 11.33 17.60 -12.83
C VAL A 110 11.99 18.26 -11.63
N ARG A 111 11.34 18.22 -10.46
CA ARG A 111 11.87 18.73 -9.19
C ARG A 111 13.17 18.03 -8.80
N TRP A 112 13.20 16.70 -8.86
CA TRP A 112 14.42 15.94 -8.61
C TRP A 112 15.53 16.36 -9.57
N LYS A 113 15.30 16.30 -10.87
CA LYS A 113 16.30 16.58 -11.92
C LYS A 113 16.90 17.98 -11.84
N LYS A 114 16.07 18.99 -11.61
CA LYS A 114 16.46 20.38 -11.71
C LYS A 114 16.98 20.95 -10.39
N PHE A 115 16.52 20.43 -9.26
CA PHE A 115 16.76 21.03 -7.96
C PHE A 115 17.38 20.07 -6.95
N TYR A 116 16.77 18.90 -6.69
CA TYR A 116 17.12 18.06 -5.55
C TYR A 116 18.38 17.24 -5.80
N ARG A 117 18.56 16.71 -7.00
CA ARG A 117 19.68 15.84 -7.35
C ARG A 117 21.04 16.44 -6.98
N ASN A 118 21.28 17.72 -7.27
CA ASN A 118 22.57 18.35 -7.02
C ASN A 118 22.69 18.93 -5.60
N ALA A 119 21.59 19.18 -4.92
CA ALA A 119 21.57 19.72 -3.58
C ALA A 119 21.77 18.65 -2.51
N ILE A 120 21.14 17.48 -2.68
CA ILE A 120 21.27 16.36 -1.74
C ILE A 120 22.63 15.68 -1.93
N ARG A 121 23.33 15.43 -0.82
CA ARG A 121 24.65 14.80 -0.81
C ARG A 121 24.56 13.29 -1.06
N PRO A 122 25.64 12.63 -1.52
CA PRO A 122 25.75 11.18 -1.49
C PRO A 122 25.57 10.66 -0.06
N PHE A 123 24.98 9.47 0.06
CA PHE A 123 24.83 8.81 1.36
C PHE A 123 26.17 8.20 1.81
N ASP A 124 26.50 8.35 3.09
CA ASP A 124 27.88 8.06 3.58
C ASP A 124 28.19 6.58 3.81
N ARG A 125 27.17 5.70 3.73
CA ARG A 125 27.35 4.27 3.92
C ARG A 125 27.37 3.53 2.59
N GLU A 126 27.97 2.34 2.60
CA GLU A 126 27.98 1.38 1.48
C GLU A 126 27.20 0.13 1.85
N TYR A 127 26.55 -0.45 0.85
CA TYR A 127 25.70 -1.62 0.99
C TYR A 127 26.03 -2.68 -0.07
N ASP A 128 25.70 -3.92 0.21
CA ASP A 128 25.72 -4.96 -0.81
C ASP A 128 24.53 -4.77 -1.76
N ILE A 129 23.37 -4.40 -1.18
CA ILE A 129 22.12 -4.23 -1.91
C ILE A 129 21.43 -2.93 -1.48
N ALA A 130 20.92 -2.16 -2.43
CA ALA A 130 20.05 -1.02 -2.19
C ALA A 130 18.74 -1.14 -2.96
N VAL A 131 17.63 -1.05 -2.24
CA VAL A 131 16.27 -1.22 -2.76
C VAL A 131 15.51 0.09 -2.67
N ALA A 132 15.12 0.65 -3.82
CA ALA A 132 14.11 1.68 -3.88
C ALA A 132 12.74 1.01 -3.87
N TYR A 133 12.08 0.97 -2.71
CA TYR A 133 10.81 0.23 -2.55
C TYR A 133 9.57 1.01 -3.01
N LEU A 134 9.77 2.04 -3.81
CA LEU A 134 8.72 2.82 -4.46
C LEU A 134 9.28 3.56 -5.67
N GLU A 135 8.47 3.72 -6.69
CA GLU A 135 8.80 4.53 -7.87
C GLU A 135 9.01 6.02 -7.53
N CYS A 136 9.59 6.77 -8.46
CA CYS A 136 9.87 8.20 -8.38
C CYS A 136 11.05 8.55 -7.45
N GLU A 137 10.89 9.40 -6.42
CA GLU A 137 12.02 9.91 -5.64
C GLU A 137 12.88 8.85 -4.95
N PRO A 138 12.34 7.76 -4.35
CA PRO A 138 13.18 6.68 -3.83
C PRO A 138 14.07 6.05 -4.90
N THR A 139 13.53 5.80 -6.11
CA THR A 139 14.29 5.31 -7.26
C THR A 139 15.48 6.21 -7.58
N TYR A 140 15.23 7.51 -7.68
CA TYR A 140 16.29 8.46 -8.03
C TYR A 140 17.33 8.59 -6.92
N TYR A 141 16.90 8.59 -5.67
CA TYR A 141 17.80 8.67 -4.52
C TYR A 141 18.72 7.46 -4.43
N VAL A 142 18.18 6.25 -4.55
CA VAL A 142 18.98 5.02 -4.55
C VAL A 142 20.01 5.02 -5.67
N LEU A 143 19.59 5.37 -6.89
CA LEU A 143 20.47 5.31 -8.06
C LEU A 143 21.48 6.46 -8.15
N ASP A 144 21.15 7.63 -7.60
CA ASP A 144 22.03 8.82 -7.65
C ASP A 144 22.90 8.98 -6.40
N LYS A 145 22.46 8.49 -5.21
CA LYS A 145 23.02 8.88 -3.91
C LYS A 145 23.56 7.73 -3.07
N ILE A 146 23.03 6.52 -3.20
CA ILE A 146 23.51 5.38 -2.41
C ILE A 146 24.59 4.63 -3.18
N ARG A 147 25.67 4.26 -2.49
CA ARG A 147 26.68 3.33 -2.98
C ARG A 147 26.29 1.92 -2.59
N ALA A 148 26.10 1.06 -3.58
CA ALA A 148 25.78 -0.35 -3.36
C ALA A 148 26.31 -1.20 -4.51
N GLY A 149 26.60 -2.46 -4.19
CA GLY A 149 27.00 -3.47 -5.19
C GLY A 149 25.87 -3.73 -6.19
N ARG A 150 24.61 -3.77 -5.72
CA ARG A 150 23.41 -3.93 -6.55
C ARG A 150 22.33 -2.96 -6.15
N LYS A 151 21.57 -2.48 -7.13
CA LYS A 151 20.50 -1.49 -6.95
C LYS A 151 19.25 -1.91 -7.65
N TYR A 152 18.21 -2.16 -6.87
CA TYR A 152 16.91 -2.60 -7.35
C TYR A 152 15.86 -1.51 -7.18
N VAL A 153 14.90 -1.44 -8.10
CA VAL A 153 13.81 -0.46 -8.05
C VAL A 153 12.47 -1.17 -8.15
N TRP A 154 11.55 -0.84 -7.24
CA TRP A 154 10.19 -1.37 -7.20
C TRP A 154 9.19 -0.38 -7.80
N VAL A 155 8.27 -0.89 -8.60
CA VAL A 155 7.14 -0.17 -9.20
C VAL A 155 5.86 -0.89 -8.78
N HIS A 156 5.17 -0.34 -7.79
CA HIS A 156 3.99 -0.97 -7.18
C HIS A 156 2.67 -0.70 -7.90
N ASN A 157 2.67 0.12 -8.94
CA ASN A 157 1.48 0.50 -9.66
C ASN A 157 1.60 0.12 -11.15
N ASP A 158 0.45 0.04 -11.83
CA ASP A 158 0.41 0.11 -13.28
C ASP A 158 1.10 1.41 -13.71
N TYR A 159 2.26 1.29 -14.39
CA TYR A 159 3.10 2.44 -14.72
C TYR A 159 2.36 3.50 -15.54
N ASP A 160 1.50 3.09 -16.48
CA ASP A 160 0.75 4.01 -17.34
C ASP A 160 -0.28 4.82 -16.56
N SER A 161 -0.79 4.26 -15.46
CA SER A 161 -1.71 4.96 -14.54
C SER A 161 -1.01 5.94 -13.61
N THR A 162 0.33 5.84 -13.44
CA THR A 162 1.08 6.71 -12.50
C THR A 162 1.12 8.17 -12.92
N GLY A 163 0.97 8.45 -14.22
CA GLY A 163 1.17 9.78 -14.80
C GLY A 163 2.63 10.26 -14.80
N LEU A 164 3.59 9.37 -14.56
CA LEU A 164 5.02 9.66 -14.66
C LEU A 164 5.47 9.77 -16.12
N ASP A 165 6.55 10.46 -16.35
CA ASP A 165 7.17 10.58 -17.67
C ASP A 165 8.22 9.48 -17.87
N SER A 166 7.91 8.52 -18.74
CA SER A 166 8.79 7.38 -19.02
C SER A 166 10.15 7.79 -19.59
N LYS A 167 10.22 8.89 -20.36
CA LYS A 167 11.50 9.41 -20.87
C LYS A 167 12.42 9.88 -19.74
N TYR A 168 11.84 10.26 -18.60
CA TYR A 168 12.61 10.63 -17.43
C TYR A 168 13.11 9.39 -16.67
N ASP A 169 12.27 8.35 -16.53
CA ASP A 169 12.58 7.15 -15.75
C ASP A 169 13.49 6.17 -16.50
N LEU A 170 13.43 6.12 -17.83
CA LEU A 170 14.24 5.21 -18.65
C LEU A 170 15.75 5.22 -18.30
N PRO A 171 16.43 6.38 -18.16
CA PRO A 171 17.85 6.39 -17.77
C PRO A 171 18.12 5.75 -16.41
N TYR A 172 17.15 5.81 -15.49
CA TYR A 172 17.23 5.20 -14.17
C TYR A 172 17.01 3.69 -14.25
N PHE A 173 15.97 3.24 -14.95
CA PHE A 173 15.70 1.82 -15.12
C PHE A 173 16.82 1.08 -15.87
N ARG A 174 17.47 1.74 -16.83
CA ARG A 174 18.68 1.20 -17.48
C ARG A 174 19.88 1.05 -16.53
N LYS A 175 20.00 1.89 -15.50
CA LYS A 175 21.06 1.85 -14.49
C LYS A 175 20.78 0.86 -13.37
N ALA A 176 19.53 0.55 -13.11
CA ALA A 176 19.15 -0.43 -12.10
C ALA A 176 19.61 -1.84 -12.54
N ASP A 177 19.94 -2.68 -11.57
CA ASP A 177 20.24 -4.10 -11.83
C ASP A 177 18.94 -4.87 -12.10
N ALA A 178 17.83 -4.51 -11.43
CA ALA A 178 16.50 -4.99 -11.78
C ALA A 178 15.43 -3.91 -11.54
N VAL A 179 14.34 -4.01 -12.31
CA VAL A 179 13.09 -3.27 -12.14
C VAL A 179 12.01 -4.25 -11.74
N VAL A 180 11.55 -4.19 -10.51
CA VAL A 180 10.61 -5.16 -9.94
C VAL A 180 9.20 -4.59 -9.90
N THR A 181 8.24 -5.42 -10.23
CA THR A 181 6.82 -5.09 -10.11
C THR A 181 6.03 -6.27 -9.52
N ILE A 182 4.75 -6.06 -9.23
CA ILE A 182 3.98 -6.91 -8.32
C ILE A 182 3.00 -7.87 -9.02
N SER A 183 2.88 -7.79 -10.34
CA SER A 183 1.99 -8.66 -11.12
C SER A 183 2.45 -8.76 -12.58
N ASP A 184 2.09 -9.84 -13.26
CA ASP A 184 2.40 -10.06 -14.67
C ASP A 184 1.85 -8.96 -15.58
N LYS A 185 0.64 -8.45 -15.28
CA LYS A 185 0.07 -7.32 -16.00
C LYS A 185 0.97 -6.09 -15.91
N CYS A 186 1.43 -5.74 -14.71
CA CYS A 186 2.34 -4.61 -14.51
C CYS A 186 3.71 -4.86 -15.14
N ALA A 187 4.20 -6.11 -15.11
CA ALA A 187 5.46 -6.49 -15.77
C ALA A 187 5.38 -6.32 -17.29
N ASN A 188 4.29 -6.73 -17.91
CA ASN A 188 4.08 -6.57 -19.35
C ASN A 188 4.01 -5.08 -19.74
N ILE A 189 3.29 -4.26 -18.98
CA ILE A 189 3.24 -2.80 -19.18
C ILE A 189 4.65 -2.20 -19.09
N LEU A 190 5.45 -2.60 -18.09
CA LEU A 190 6.83 -2.10 -17.96
C LEU A 190 7.71 -2.54 -19.14
N ARG A 191 7.63 -3.79 -19.60
CA ARG A 191 8.40 -4.29 -20.75
C ARG A 191 8.03 -3.55 -22.05
N GLU A 192 6.74 -3.31 -22.26
CA GLU A 192 6.26 -2.55 -23.43
C GLU A 192 6.68 -1.07 -23.35
N ARG A 193 6.61 -0.47 -22.16
CA ARG A 193 6.94 0.95 -21.96
C ARG A 193 8.43 1.23 -21.97
N PHE A 194 9.25 0.26 -21.55
CA PHE A 194 10.71 0.37 -21.41
C PHE A 194 11.43 -0.80 -22.09
N PRO A 195 11.33 -0.94 -23.42
CA PRO A 195 11.94 -2.07 -24.14
C PRO A 195 13.45 -2.21 -23.92
N GLU A 196 14.16 -1.09 -23.67
CA GLU A 196 15.60 -1.11 -23.39
C GLU A 196 15.95 -1.60 -21.96
N ALA A 197 14.96 -1.80 -21.11
CA ALA A 197 15.11 -2.35 -19.77
C ALA A 197 14.24 -3.61 -19.57
N ALA A 198 13.62 -4.14 -20.63
CA ALA A 198 12.64 -5.22 -20.55
C ALA A 198 13.21 -6.50 -19.93
N GLU A 199 14.47 -6.85 -20.22
CA GLU A 199 15.15 -8.04 -19.67
C GLU A 199 15.43 -7.93 -18.16
N LYS A 200 15.40 -6.70 -17.61
CA LYS A 200 15.60 -6.44 -16.18
C LYS A 200 14.29 -6.41 -15.39
N VAL A 201 13.14 -6.63 -16.05
CA VAL A 201 11.83 -6.57 -15.39
C VAL A 201 11.51 -7.91 -14.75
N TRP A 202 11.39 -7.88 -13.43
CA TRP A 202 11.00 -9.00 -12.57
C TRP A 202 9.57 -8.82 -12.06
N CYS A 203 8.83 -9.92 -11.97
CA CYS A 203 7.52 -9.96 -11.32
C CYS A 203 7.69 -10.66 -9.98
N ILE A 204 7.59 -9.92 -8.87
CA ILE A 204 7.65 -10.45 -7.51
C ILE A 204 6.42 -9.94 -6.76
N PRO A 205 5.48 -10.82 -6.39
CA PRO A 205 4.28 -10.44 -5.67
C PRO A 205 4.58 -9.80 -4.31
N ASN A 206 3.69 -8.93 -3.87
CA ASN A 206 3.74 -8.41 -2.50
C ASN A 206 3.53 -9.55 -1.49
N ILE A 207 4.33 -9.57 -0.43
CA ILE A 207 4.15 -10.53 0.66
C ILE A 207 2.93 -10.15 1.51
N THR A 208 2.12 -11.15 1.80
CA THR A 208 1.00 -11.07 2.74
C THR A 208 1.18 -12.20 3.77
N THR A 209 1.49 -11.84 5.00
CA THR A 209 1.85 -12.80 6.04
C THR A 209 0.66 -13.13 6.95
N SER A 210 0.20 -14.38 6.89
CA SER A 210 -0.91 -14.87 7.72
C SER A 210 -0.58 -14.79 9.21
N LYS A 211 0.65 -15.11 9.58
CA LYS A 211 1.10 -15.08 10.98
C LYS A 211 0.97 -13.69 11.56
N TYR A 212 1.57 -12.70 10.92
CA TYR A 212 1.58 -11.32 11.40
C TYR A 212 0.18 -10.70 11.44
N ILE A 213 -0.66 -10.96 10.41
CA ILE A 213 -2.05 -10.49 10.38
C ILE A 213 -2.86 -11.08 11.54
N ARG A 214 -2.70 -12.39 11.84
CA ARG A 214 -3.37 -13.02 12.97
C ARG A 214 -2.88 -12.52 14.32
N GLU A 215 -1.58 -12.25 14.47
CA GLU A 215 -1.01 -11.62 15.67
C GLU A 215 -1.63 -10.23 15.91
N LEU A 216 -1.66 -9.38 14.90
CA LEU A 216 -2.28 -8.05 14.98
C LEU A 216 -3.80 -8.09 15.21
N ALA A 217 -4.48 -9.13 14.72
CA ALA A 217 -5.91 -9.30 14.93
C ALA A 217 -6.26 -9.72 16.36
N ALA A 218 -5.29 -10.19 17.17
CA ALA A 218 -5.51 -10.55 18.57
C ALA A 218 -5.77 -9.36 19.48
N ASP A 219 -5.36 -8.15 19.08
CA ASP A 219 -5.66 -6.93 19.78
C ASP A 219 -7.18 -6.66 19.87
N GLU A 220 -7.59 -5.74 20.71
CA GLU A 220 -8.97 -5.27 20.75
C GLU A 220 -9.15 -3.99 19.91
N PRO A 221 -10.29 -3.84 19.20
CA PRO A 221 -10.57 -2.61 18.47
C PRO A 221 -10.80 -1.44 19.42
N ASP A 222 -10.24 -0.28 19.16
CA ASP A 222 -10.41 0.94 19.96
C ASP A 222 -11.85 1.47 19.94
N GLU A 223 -12.62 1.12 18.93
CA GLU A 223 -14.04 1.46 18.79
C GLU A 223 -14.84 0.20 18.44
N PRO A 224 -15.15 -0.70 19.40
CA PRO A 224 -15.75 -2.00 19.14
C PRO A 224 -17.14 -1.90 18.50
N PHE A 225 -17.56 -2.96 17.85
CA PHE A 225 -18.93 -3.15 17.38
C PHE A 225 -19.89 -3.34 18.55
N ARG A 226 -21.14 -2.94 18.36
CA ARG A 226 -22.25 -3.23 19.30
C ARG A 226 -22.66 -4.71 19.17
N GLU A 227 -22.94 -5.36 20.29
CA GLU A 227 -23.15 -6.81 20.32
C GLU A 227 -24.47 -7.28 19.73
N ASP A 228 -25.52 -6.46 19.78
CA ASP A 228 -26.89 -6.83 19.40
C ASP A 228 -27.24 -6.59 17.91
N ARG A 229 -26.22 -6.48 17.04
CA ARG A 229 -26.35 -6.10 15.64
C ARG A 229 -25.50 -6.94 14.72
N PHE A 230 -25.90 -7.09 13.46
CA PHE A 230 -25.01 -7.60 12.43
C PHE A 230 -23.82 -6.64 12.23
N LYS A 231 -22.61 -7.18 12.25
CA LYS A 231 -21.35 -6.44 12.24
C LYS A 231 -20.72 -6.46 10.85
N ILE A 232 -20.78 -5.36 10.14
CA ILE A 232 -20.28 -5.22 8.78
C ILE A 232 -19.03 -4.35 8.81
N LEU A 233 -17.97 -4.78 8.14
CA LEU A 233 -16.74 -4.00 7.99
C LEU A 233 -16.49 -3.66 6.53
N SER A 234 -16.06 -2.43 6.28
CA SER A 234 -15.42 -2.03 5.03
C SER A 234 -14.13 -1.29 5.30
N ILE A 235 -13.10 -1.53 4.48
CA ILE A 235 -11.80 -0.87 4.60
C ILE A 235 -11.39 -0.31 3.25
N GLY A 236 -11.06 0.98 3.20
CA GLY A 236 -10.57 1.58 1.97
C GLY A 236 -10.58 3.10 1.97
N ARG A 237 -9.92 3.69 0.96
CA ARG A 237 -9.93 5.14 0.78
C ARG A 237 -11.35 5.64 0.53
N LEU A 238 -11.75 6.72 1.18
CA LEU A 238 -13.04 7.36 0.94
C LEU A 238 -13.02 8.13 -0.38
N SER A 239 -13.11 7.39 -1.48
CA SER A 239 -13.03 7.85 -2.87
C SER A 239 -14.12 7.22 -3.72
N GLU A 240 -14.36 7.75 -4.90
CA GLU A 240 -15.38 7.24 -5.85
C GLU A 240 -15.13 5.76 -6.19
N GLN A 241 -13.86 5.35 -6.31
CA GLN A 241 -13.47 3.97 -6.61
C GLN A 241 -14.10 2.97 -5.64
N LYS A 242 -14.10 3.26 -4.34
CA LYS A 242 -14.54 2.34 -3.28
C LYS A 242 -16.07 2.23 -3.12
N GLY A 243 -16.82 3.12 -3.75
CA GLY A 243 -18.28 3.01 -3.85
C GLY A 243 -19.05 3.14 -2.54
N PHE A 244 -18.48 3.81 -1.53
CA PHE A 244 -19.14 3.97 -0.23
C PHE A 244 -20.43 4.79 -0.29
N ASP A 245 -20.63 5.57 -1.33
CA ASP A 245 -21.92 6.21 -1.63
C ASP A 245 -23.01 5.19 -1.94
N MET A 246 -22.68 4.08 -2.64
CA MET A 246 -23.61 2.97 -2.86
C MET A 246 -23.84 2.18 -1.56
N ALA A 247 -22.78 1.97 -0.77
CA ALA A 247 -22.86 1.31 0.54
C ALA A 247 -23.85 2.01 1.48
N ILE A 248 -23.74 3.35 1.62
CA ILE A 248 -24.63 4.12 2.49
C ILE A 248 -26.09 4.10 1.98
N LYS A 249 -26.30 4.11 0.65
CA LYS A 249 -27.63 3.93 0.08
C LYS A 249 -28.19 2.53 0.39
N ALA A 250 -27.38 1.49 0.27
CA ALA A 250 -27.76 0.12 0.65
C ALA A 250 -28.11 0.02 2.15
N ALA A 251 -27.32 0.65 3.02
CA ALA A 251 -27.59 0.73 4.45
C ALA A 251 -28.97 1.39 4.74
N ASN A 252 -29.33 2.45 4.00
CA ASN A 252 -30.64 3.08 4.11
C ASN A 252 -31.78 2.13 3.68
N LEU A 253 -31.57 1.31 2.66
CA LEU A 253 -32.56 0.29 2.26
C LEU A 253 -32.74 -0.78 3.35
N LEU A 254 -31.65 -1.29 3.91
CA LEU A 254 -31.68 -2.26 5.01
C LEU A 254 -32.38 -1.73 6.25
N LYS A 255 -32.11 -0.47 6.64
CA LYS A 255 -32.81 0.20 7.73
C LYS A 255 -34.31 0.31 7.49
N LYS A 256 -34.73 0.70 6.28
CA LYS A 256 -36.16 0.75 5.89
C LYS A 256 -36.84 -0.62 5.91
N ARG A 257 -36.09 -1.69 5.67
CA ARG A 257 -36.56 -3.08 5.79
C ARG A 257 -36.60 -3.57 7.25
N GLY A 258 -36.12 -2.78 8.22
CA GLY A 258 -36.18 -3.10 9.64
C GLY A 258 -35.00 -3.91 10.18
N TYR A 259 -33.91 -4.08 9.41
CA TYR A 259 -32.73 -4.80 9.86
C TYR A 259 -31.92 -3.98 10.86
N ARG A 260 -31.35 -4.67 11.86
CA ARG A 260 -30.46 -4.10 12.87
C ARG A 260 -29.03 -4.52 12.54
N PHE A 261 -28.22 -3.55 12.15
CA PHE A 261 -26.81 -3.78 11.78
C PHE A 261 -25.94 -2.62 12.29
N GLU A 262 -24.65 -2.82 12.30
CA GLU A 262 -23.66 -1.77 12.44
C GLU A 262 -22.60 -1.95 11.34
N TRP A 263 -22.44 -0.94 10.51
CA TRP A 263 -21.47 -0.92 9.43
C TRP A 263 -20.34 0.04 9.76
N ILE A 264 -19.17 -0.50 10.10
CA ILE A 264 -17.96 0.29 10.31
C ILE A 264 -17.21 0.41 8.99
N ILE A 265 -16.85 1.63 8.64
CA ILE A 265 -16.04 1.96 7.46
C ILE A 265 -14.73 2.58 7.94
N ILE A 266 -13.62 1.87 7.71
CA ILE A 266 -12.27 2.32 8.06
C ILE A 266 -11.63 2.96 6.83
N GLY A 267 -11.23 4.23 6.94
CA GLY A 267 -10.51 4.95 5.89
C GLY A 267 -10.65 6.46 5.96
N GLU A 268 -9.84 7.12 5.15
CA GLU A 268 -9.87 8.56 4.91
C GLU A 268 -9.89 8.84 3.41
N GLY A 269 -10.33 10.03 3.02
CA GLY A 269 -10.33 10.42 1.60
C GLY A 269 -11.18 11.66 1.33
N GLU A 270 -11.16 12.06 0.07
CA GLU A 270 -11.78 13.28 -0.42
C GLU A 270 -13.30 13.31 -0.25
N LEU A 271 -13.96 12.14 -0.22
CA LEU A 271 -15.41 12.04 -0.09
C LEU A 271 -15.91 12.02 1.37
N LYS A 272 -15.02 12.16 2.38
CA LYS A 272 -15.43 12.05 3.80
C LYS A 272 -16.61 12.94 4.16
N ASN A 273 -16.58 14.22 3.77
CA ASN A 273 -17.63 15.16 4.10
C ASN A 273 -18.95 14.80 3.41
N GLU A 274 -18.90 14.44 2.13
CA GLU A 274 -20.07 14.04 1.36
C GLU A 274 -20.74 12.79 1.92
N LEU A 275 -19.93 11.77 2.27
CA LEU A 275 -20.41 10.53 2.89
C LEU A 275 -21.01 10.80 4.28
N THR A 276 -20.41 11.68 5.08
CA THR A 276 -20.96 12.10 6.37
C THR A 276 -22.31 12.79 6.21
N GLU A 277 -22.43 13.70 5.25
CA GLU A 277 -23.70 14.35 4.94
C GLU A 277 -24.77 13.34 4.48
N GLN A 278 -24.38 12.34 3.71
CA GLN A 278 -25.27 11.29 3.23
C GLN A 278 -25.78 10.41 4.40
N ILE A 279 -24.89 10.02 5.34
CA ILE A 279 -25.24 9.31 6.58
C ILE A 279 -26.27 10.12 7.38
N ASN A 280 -25.99 11.42 7.61
CA ASN A 280 -26.89 12.31 8.32
C ASN A 280 -28.25 12.44 7.64
N ARG A 281 -28.27 12.64 6.33
CA ARG A 281 -29.50 12.78 5.52
C ARG A 281 -30.40 11.56 5.62
N TYR A 282 -29.83 10.37 5.69
CA TYR A 282 -30.59 9.12 5.83
C TYR A 282 -30.85 8.73 7.29
N GLY A 283 -30.36 9.52 8.26
CA GLY A 283 -30.52 9.24 9.69
C GLY A 283 -29.80 7.96 10.12
N LEU A 284 -28.64 7.64 9.50
CA LEU A 284 -27.89 6.39 9.72
C LEU A 284 -26.77 6.53 10.76
N ASN A 285 -26.76 7.59 11.57
CA ASN A 285 -25.66 7.86 12.53
C ASN A 285 -25.43 6.73 13.56
N ASP A 286 -26.49 5.97 13.86
CA ASP A 286 -26.42 4.80 14.76
C ASP A 286 -26.10 3.49 14.03
N ASP A 287 -26.14 3.47 12.71
CA ASP A 287 -26.02 2.24 11.90
C ASP A 287 -24.77 2.22 11.04
N VAL A 288 -24.20 3.38 10.66
CA VAL A 288 -22.99 3.51 9.84
C VAL A 288 -22.00 4.46 10.50
N ARG A 289 -20.78 3.99 10.74
CA ARG A 289 -19.71 4.76 11.38
C ARG A 289 -18.49 4.89 10.46
N LEU A 290 -18.06 6.13 10.18
CA LEU A 290 -16.77 6.44 9.57
C LEU A 290 -15.76 6.65 10.69
N VAL A 291 -14.91 5.65 10.97
CA VAL A 291 -14.00 5.66 12.13
C VAL A 291 -12.58 6.17 11.79
N GLY A 292 -12.43 6.77 10.60
CA GLY A 292 -11.12 7.26 10.14
C GLY A 292 -10.18 6.13 9.75
N GLN A 293 -8.93 6.48 9.53
CA GLN A 293 -7.90 5.51 9.20
C GLN A 293 -7.35 4.86 10.47
N LYS A 294 -7.14 3.55 10.46
CA LYS A 294 -6.58 2.77 11.57
C LYS A 294 -5.23 2.17 11.16
N SER A 295 -4.25 2.22 12.07
CA SER A 295 -2.96 1.56 11.87
C SER A 295 -3.08 0.04 11.89
N ASN A 296 -3.97 -0.47 12.75
CA ASN A 296 -4.29 -1.89 12.84
C ASN A 296 -5.81 -2.09 12.62
N PRO A 297 -6.26 -2.43 11.40
CA PRO A 297 -7.68 -2.68 11.13
C PRO A 297 -8.12 -4.12 11.44
N TYR A 298 -7.19 -5.02 11.74
CA TYR A 298 -7.45 -6.45 11.86
C TYR A 298 -8.30 -6.84 13.06
N PRO A 299 -8.25 -6.16 14.24
CA PRO A 299 -9.19 -6.41 15.33
C PRO A 299 -10.64 -6.20 14.91
N TYR A 300 -10.91 -5.16 14.11
CA TYR A 300 -12.24 -4.94 13.55
C TYR A 300 -12.63 -6.05 12.56
N MET A 301 -11.69 -6.48 11.74
CA MET A 301 -11.92 -7.57 10.79
C MET A 301 -12.19 -8.88 11.51
N ARG A 302 -11.46 -9.20 12.58
CA ARG A 302 -11.73 -10.36 13.44
C ARG A 302 -13.14 -10.33 14.05
N CYS A 303 -13.61 -9.14 14.45
CA CYS A 303 -14.88 -8.96 15.15
C CYS A 303 -16.10 -8.82 14.23
N CYS A 304 -15.93 -8.57 12.92
CA CYS A 304 -17.07 -8.46 12.01
C CYS A 304 -17.65 -9.83 11.63
N ASP A 305 -18.91 -9.85 11.22
CA ASP A 305 -19.57 -11.05 10.70
C ASP A 305 -19.12 -11.29 9.24
N PHE A 306 -18.98 -10.22 8.46
CA PHE A 306 -18.43 -10.28 7.11
C PHE A 306 -17.81 -8.94 6.69
N LEU A 307 -16.90 -9.03 5.70
CA LEU A 307 -16.33 -7.87 5.02
C LEU A 307 -17.21 -7.49 3.82
N ALA A 308 -17.54 -6.22 3.66
CA ALA A 308 -18.25 -5.69 2.50
C ALA A 308 -17.33 -4.80 1.66
N GLN A 309 -17.05 -5.18 0.41
CA GLN A 309 -16.28 -4.40 -0.55
C GLN A 309 -17.17 -3.92 -1.70
N THR A 310 -17.57 -2.66 -1.65
CA THR A 310 -18.52 -2.05 -2.58
C THR A 310 -17.85 -1.31 -3.74
N SER A 311 -16.63 -1.70 -4.09
CA SER A 311 -15.79 -1.01 -5.08
C SER A 311 -16.39 -1.02 -6.48
N ARG A 312 -16.14 0.05 -7.24
CA ARG A 312 -16.46 0.13 -8.67
C ARG A 312 -15.42 -0.54 -9.55
N TYR A 313 -14.17 -0.49 -9.13
CA TYR A 313 -13.06 -1.16 -9.78
C TYR A 313 -11.90 -1.38 -8.80
N GLU A 314 -11.17 -2.47 -9.00
CA GLU A 314 -9.93 -2.83 -8.28
C GLU A 314 -8.93 -3.41 -9.27
N GLY A 315 -7.64 -3.36 -8.91
CA GLY A 315 -6.64 -4.22 -9.51
C GLY A 315 -6.66 -5.58 -8.82
N LYS A 316 -5.84 -5.73 -7.77
CA LYS A 316 -5.91 -6.81 -6.78
C LYS A 316 -6.18 -6.17 -5.42
N SER A 317 -7.26 -6.59 -4.73
CA SER A 317 -7.63 -6.05 -3.42
C SER A 317 -6.88 -6.75 -2.30
N VAL A 318 -5.93 -6.06 -1.67
CA VAL A 318 -5.21 -6.57 -0.49
C VAL A 318 -6.17 -6.85 0.67
N VAL A 319 -7.23 -6.04 0.81
CA VAL A 319 -8.23 -6.18 1.89
C VAL A 319 -8.99 -7.51 1.78
N LEU A 320 -9.24 -8.01 0.56
CA LEU A 320 -9.87 -9.32 0.37
C LEU A 320 -8.92 -10.45 0.79
N ASP A 321 -7.64 -10.35 0.47
CA ASP A 321 -6.65 -11.36 0.89
C ASP A 321 -6.51 -11.37 2.43
N GLU A 322 -6.56 -10.20 3.07
CA GLU A 322 -6.55 -10.07 4.53
C GLU A 322 -7.81 -10.66 5.18
N ALA A 323 -8.99 -10.45 4.60
CA ALA A 323 -10.24 -11.03 5.07
C ALA A 323 -10.21 -12.57 4.97
N LYS A 324 -9.69 -13.12 3.87
CA LYS A 324 -9.50 -14.56 3.70
C LYS A 324 -8.57 -15.15 4.77
N ILE A 325 -7.45 -14.49 5.07
CA ILE A 325 -6.50 -14.91 6.13
C ILE A 325 -7.17 -14.95 7.51
N LEU A 326 -8.09 -14.03 7.78
CA LEU A 326 -8.85 -14.00 9.04
C LEU A 326 -10.16 -14.78 8.97
N SER A 327 -10.33 -15.60 7.93
CA SER A 327 -11.50 -16.46 7.69
C SER A 327 -12.83 -15.69 7.75
N LYS A 328 -12.83 -14.45 7.19
CA LYS A 328 -14.04 -13.62 7.15
C LYS A 328 -14.76 -13.75 5.83
N PRO A 329 -16.04 -14.15 5.83
CA PRO A 329 -16.89 -14.12 4.67
C PRO A 329 -16.86 -12.75 3.99
N ILE A 330 -16.99 -12.72 2.67
CA ILE A 330 -16.88 -11.50 1.89
C ILE A 330 -18.14 -11.28 1.08
N LEU A 331 -18.68 -10.06 1.13
CA LEU A 331 -19.62 -9.57 0.14
C LEU A 331 -18.91 -8.55 -0.74
N ALA A 332 -18.87 -8.76 -2.06
CA ALA A 332 -18.23 -7.84 -2.99
C ALA A 332 -19.13 -7.47 -4.17
N THR A 333 -19.01 -6.26 -4.66
CA THR A 333 -19.63 -5.86 -5.93
C THR A 333 -18.92 -6.52 -7.12
N GLN A 334 -19.64 -6.71 -8.21
CA GLN A 334 -19.14 -7.35 -9.44
C GLN A 334 -18.26 -6.38 -10.25
N TYR A 335 -17.10 -5.99 -9.71
CA TYR A 335 -16.09 -5.27 -10.49
C TYR A 335 -15.27 -6.25 -11.36
N PRO A 336 -14.59 -5.78 -12.44
CA PRO A 336 -14.04 -6.66 -13.48
C PRO A 336 -13.08 -7.76 -13.00
N THR A 337 -12.33 -7.55 -11.92
CA THR A 337 -11.31 -8.49 -11.41
C THR A 337 -11.76 -9.25 -10.17
N VAL A 338 -13.04 -9.16 -9.75
CA VAL A 338 -13.51 -9.77 -8.50
C VAL A 338 -13.36 -11.28 -8.49
N HIS A 339 -13.61 -11.93 -9.64
CA HIS A 339 -13.51 -13.38 -9.79
C HIS A 339 -12.08 -13.93 -9.73
N ASP A 340 -11.05 -13.05 -9.85
CA ASP A 340 -9.65 -13.46 -9.66
C ASP A 340 -9.32 -13.72 -8.18
N GLN A 341 -10.15 -13.22 -7.25
CA GLN A 341 -9.92 -13.31 -5.81
C GLN A 341 -11.07 -13.95 -5.03
N LEU A 342 -12.26 -14.04 -5.58
CA LEU A 342 -13.47 -14.46 -4.88
C LEU A 342 -14.29 -15.42 -5.74
N ASP A 343 -14.74 -16.52 -5.12
CA ASP A 343 -15.71 -17.46 -5.66
C ASP A 343 -16.91 -17.63 -4.70
N ASP A 344 -17.93 -18.36 -5.13
CA ASP A 344 -19.18 -18.54 -4.39
C ASP A 344 -19.02 -19.36 -3.09
N LYS A 345 -17.87 -20.00 -2.85
CA LYS A 345 -17.61 -20.79 -1.64
C LYS A 345 -17.14 -19.91 -0.48
N ILE A 346 -16.46 -18.82 -0.77
CA ILE A 346 -15.82 -17.94 0.22
C ILE A 346 -16.43 -16.54 0.26
N GLY A 347 -17.36 -16.22 -0.64
CA GLY A 347 -18.00 -14.93 -0.65
C GLY A 347 -19.24 -14.84 -1.55
N LEU A 348 -19.92 -13.72 -1.45
CA LEU A 348 -21.11 -13.40 -2.24
C LEU A 348 -20.80 -12.21 -3.16
N ILE A 349 -20.88 -12.43 -4.48
CA ILE A 349 -20.72 -11.37 -5.49
C ILE A 349 -22.09 -10.82 -5.86
N VAL A 350 -22.27 -9.50 -5.79
CA VAL A 350 -23.53 -8.81 -6.02
C VAL A 350 -23.39 -7.72 -7.11
N GLY A 351 -24.51 -7.32 -7.69
CA GLY A 351 -24.53 -6.23 -8.66
C GLY A 351 -23.99 -4.91 -8.08
N MET A 352 -23.42 -4.07 -8.95
CA MET A 352 -22.79 -2.79 -8.58
C MET A 352 -23.86 -1.67 -8.46
N ASN A 353 -24.81 -1.85 -7.56
CA ASN A 353 -25.85 -0.87 -7.24
C ASN A 353 -26.34 -1.07 -5.80
N PRO A 354 -26.95 -0.04 -5.18
CA PRO A 354 -27.40 -0.09 -3.79
C PRO A 354 -28.39 -1.21 -3.49
N GLU A 355 -29.31 -1.49 -4.41
CA GLU A 355 -30.36 -2.50 -4.26
C GLU A 355 -29.74 -3.90 -4.19
N ALA A 356 -28.87 -4.25 -5.13
CA ALA A 356 -28.19 -5.54 -5.15
C ALA A 356 -27.29 -5.73 -3.94
N ILE A 357 -26.61 -4.67 -3.46
CA ILE A 357 -25.83 -4.72 -2.21
C ILE A 357 -26.73 -4.99 -1.02
N ALA A 358 -27.86 -4.28 -0.89
CA ALA A 358 -28.83 -4.49 0.18
C ALA A 358 -29.44 -5.89 0.15
N ASP A 359 -29.83 -6.38 -1.02
CA ASP A 359 -30.41 -7.73 -1.20
C ASP A 359 -29.41 -8.82 -0.85
N GLY A 360 -28.13 -8.64 -1.23
CA GLY A 360 -27.05 -9.56 -0.86
C GLY A 360 -26.82 -9.60 0.65
N MET A 361 -26.80 -8.45 1.32
CA MET A 361 -26.67 -8.38 2.78
C MET A 361 -27.89 -8.99 3.49
N GLU A 362 -29.09 -8.68 3.03
CA GLU A 362 -30.32 -9.28 3.56
C GLU A 362 -30.29 -10.79 3.46
N ARG A 363 -29.80 -11.35 2.34
CA ARG A 363 -29.60 -12.78 2.18
C ARG A 363 -28.65 -13.35 3.24
N LEU A 364 -27.53 -12.66 3.54
CA LEU A 364 -26.60 -13.08 4.60
C LEU A 364 -27.20 -12.98 6.00
N PHE A 365 -28.06 -11.98 6.25
CA PHE A 365 -28.75 -11.83 7.54
C PHE A 365 -29.81 -12.90 7.78
N LEU A 366 -30.53 -13.29 6.73
CA LEU A 366 -31.59 -14.32 6.81
C LEU A 366 -31.04 -15.74 6.80
N HIS A 367 -29.83 -15.94 6.31
CA HIS A 367 -29.18 -17.23 6.11
C HIS A 367 -27.79 -17.28 6.75
N PRO A 368 -27.70 -17.25 8.10
CA PRO A 368 -26.40 -17.29 8.80
C PRO A 368 -25.58 -18.56 8.47
N GLU A 369 -26.24 -19.67 8.06
CA GLU A 369 -25.58 -20.86 7.56
C GLU A 369 -24.69 -20.64 6.34
N LEU A 370 -24.94 -19.60 5.52
CA LEU A 370 -24.07 -19.20 4.41
C LEU A 370 -22.76 -18.62 4.95
N LEU A 371 -22.85 -17.74 5.96
CA LEU A 371 -21.66 -17.16 6.59
C LEU A 371 -20.80 -18.25 7.24
N GLU A 372 -21.43 -19.16 7.98
CA GLU A 372 -20.72 -20.31 8.58
C GLU A 372 -20.08 -21.23 7.53
N GLY A 373 -20.76 -21.44 6.40
CA GLY A 373 -20.25 -22.24 5.29
C GLY A 373 -19.01 -21.60 4.67
N MET A 374 -19.08 -20.31 4.35
CA MET A 374 -17.97 -19.53 3.81
C MET A 374 -16.78 -19.47 4.78
N GLN A 375 -17.04 -19.27 6.08
CA GLN A 375 -16.00 -19.24 7.09
C GLN A 375 -15.28 -20.59 7.19
N ARG A 376 -16.02 -21.71 7.24
CA ARG A 376 -15.44 -23.06 7.27
C ARG A 376 -14.58 -23.36 6.04
N GLU A 377 -14.99 -22.92 4.86
CA GLU A 377 -14.16 -23.06 3.65
C GLU A 377 -12.87 -22.24 3.76
N LEU A 378 -12.97 -21.00 4.23
CA LEU A 378 -11.80 -20.13 4.44
C LEU A 378 -10.82 -20.70 5.49
N GLU A 379 -11.30 -21.35 6.54
CA GLU A 379 -10.47 -21.97 7.59
C GLU A 379 -9.65 -23.18 7.10
N GLN A 380 -10.03 -23.80 5.97
CA GLN A 380 -9.32 -24.94 5.40
C GLN A 380 -8.05 -24.55 4.64
N HIS A 381 -7.86 -23.26 4.34
CA HIS A 381 -6.80 -22.77 3.48
C HIS A 381 -5.95 -21.70 4.18
N ASP A 382 -4.66 -21.69 3.90
CA ASP A 382 -3.81 -20.54 4.21
C ASP A 382 -3.71 -19.64 2.97
N PHE A 383 -4.24 -18.43 3.08
CA PHE A 383 -4.25 -17.43 2.02
C PHE A 383 -3.04 -16.50 2.07
N GLY A 384 -2.10 -16.71 2.99
CA GLY A 384 -0.81 -16.03 2.98
C GLY A 384 0.07 -16.53 1.85
N ASN A 385 0.98 -15.69 1.39
CA ASN A 385 1.92 -16.04 0.34
C ASN A 385 3.38 -15.83 0.78
N THR A 386 3.69 -16.14 2.03
CA THR A 386 5.04 -15.98 2.59
C THR A 386 6.10 -16.78 1.86
N HIS A 387 5.72 -17.87 1.17
CA HIS A 387 6.62 -18.65 0.32
C HIS A 387 7.20 -17.83 -0.84
N GLU A 388 6.51 -16.78 -1.30
CA GLU A 388 6.98 -15.87 -2.36
C GLU A 388 8.21 -15.05 -1.92
N ILE A 389 8.61 -15.09 -0.64
CA ILE A 389 9.84 -14.44 -0.19
C ILE A 389 11.08 -15.05 -0.85
N SER A 390 11.00 -16.31 -1.29
CA SER A 390 12.05 -16.96 -2.06
C SER A 390 12.41 -16.18 -3.34
N CYS A 391 11.42 -15.58 -4.01
CA CYS A 391 11.65 -14.76 -5.21
C CYS A 391 12.47 -13.50 -4.91
N TYR A 392 12.30 -12.92 -3.69
CA TYR A 392 13.15 -11.81 -3.23
C TYR A 392 14.59 -12.28 -3.04
N TYR A 393 14.79 -13.44 -2.41
CA TYR A 393 16.14 -13.99 -2.19
C TYR A 393 16.80 -14.44 -3.50
N GLU A 394 16.04 -15.04 -4.42
CA GLU A 394 16.52 -15.34 -5.78
C GLU A 394 17.07 -14.09 -6.47
N LEU A 395 16.32 -12.98 -6.42
CA LEU A 395 16.77 -11.71 -6.98
C LEU A 395 18.03 -11.19 -6.26
N PHE A 396 18.06 -11.27 -4.93
CA PHE A 396 19.17 -10.75 -4.14
C PHE A 396 20.44 -11.60 -4.25
N GLU A 397 20.30 -12.90 -4.49
CA GLU A 397 21.38 -13.88 -4.61
C GLU A 397 21.78 -14.15 -6.06
N SER A 398 20.91 -13.78 -7.06
CA SER A 398 21.23 -13.99 -8.47
C SER A 398 22.54 -13.30 -8.84
N ASP A 399 23.51 -14.07 -9.29
CA ASP A 399 24.69 -13.53 -9.96
C ASP A 399 24.27 -13.02 -11.33
N VAL A 400 23.96 -11.72 -11.43
CA VAL A 400 23.82 -11.04 -12.73
C VAL A 400 25.22 -10.69 -13.27
N SER A 401 26.14 -11.63 -13.18
CA SER A 401 27.31 -11.66 -14.04
C SER A 401 26.89 -12.38 -15.30
N GLY A 402 26.36 -11.61 -16.26
CA GLY A 402 26.37 -12.07 -17.64
C GLY A 402 27.82 -12.21 -18.07
N GLU A 403 28.44 -13.34 -17.77
CA GLU A 403 29.52 -13.86 -18.57
C GLU A 403 28.89 -14.39 -19.85
N ASN A 404 28.90 -13.54 -20.87
CA ASN A 404 28.84 -14.03 -22.25
C ASN A 404 30.06 -14.92 -22.46
N GLU A 405 29.86 -16.24 -22.49
CA GLU A 405 30.67 -17.13 -23.30
C GLU A 405 30.18 -17.15 -24.76
#